data_8e6bb02facbbb33dfb452486987e3b76
#
_entry.id   8e6bb02facbbb33dfb452486987e3b76
#
_cell.length_a   1.000
_cell.length_b   1.000
_cell.length_c   1.000
_cell.angle_alpha   90.00
_cell.angle_beta   90.00
_cell.angle_gamma   90.00
#
_symmetry.space_group_name_H-M   'P 1'
#
loop_
_entity.id
_entity.type
_entity.pdbx_description
1 polymer ?
#
loop_
_entity_poly.entity_id
_entity_poly.type
_entity_poly.pdbx_seq_one_letter_code
_entity_poly.pdbx_strand_id
1 'polypeptide(L)'
;MAETIAESAKLWYNINMKNQFTTDVYYTPIQMKIPVDLEKIIEISDPIYSFNELMNKIDLSKYFVGKGNRMGRPRFDSIKMLKIILFAFMDNGYASLRNIEKLCKTDVRFIWLLDGTEAPTHMTVSNFINDYLVNDIQNVFNDINKVIFEAENVDLNHVYIDGTKIEANANKYT
;
A
#
# COMPACT_ATOMS: atom_id res chain seq x y z
N MET A 1 34.77 26.57 53.59
CA MET A 1 33.30 26.68 53.38
C MET A 1 32.92 27.22 51.98
N ALA A 2 33.60 28.26 51.45
CA ALA A 2 33.31 28.80 50.11
C ALA A 2 33.68 27.83 48.94
N GLU A 3 34.78 27.08 49.06
CA GLU A 3 35.19 26.13 48.03
C GLU A 3 34.23 24.94 47.87
N THR A 4 33.66 24.47 48.99
CA THR A 4 32.69 23.33 48.96
C THR A 4 31.37 23.72 48.27
N ILE A 5 30.96 24.98 48.36
CA ILE A 5 29.75 25.49 47.69
C ILE A 5 29.98 25.64 46.18
N ALA A 6 31.17 26.08 45.77
CA ALA A 6 31.54 26.23 44.39
C ALA A 6 31.67 24.88 43.66
N GLU A 7 32.22 23.85 44.35
CA GLU A 7 32.27 22.47 43.80
C GLU A 7 30.89 21.83 43.72
N SER A 8 30.05 22.02 44.72
CA SER A 8 28.66 21.54 44.69
C SER A 8 27.86 22.19 43.56
N ALA A 9 28.05 23.48 43.31
CA ALA A 9 27.39 24.21 42.22
C ALA A 9 27.87 23.73 40.84
N LYS A 10 29.19 23.48 40.67
CA LYS A 10 29.75 22.85 39.44
C LYS A 10 29.24 21.45 39.21
N LEU A 11 29.15 20.64 40.25
CA LEU A 11 28.60 19.28 40.18
C LEU A 11 27.13 19.30 39.78
N TRP A 12 26.35 20.21 40.38
CA TRP A 12 24.91 20.38 40.07
C TRP A 12 24.70 20.90 38.65
N TYR A 13 25.52 21.85 38.19
CA TYR A 13 25.50 22.35 36.82
C TYR A 13 25.84 21.26 35.80
N ASN A 14 26.88 20.45 36.05
CA ASN A 14 27.28 19.35 35.17
C ASN A 14 26.25 18.22 35.14
N ILE A 15 25.58 17.90 36.26
CA ILE A 15 24.54 16.87 36.30
C ILE A 15 23.29 17.36 35.55
N ASN A 16 22.89 18.61 35.72
CA ASN A 16 21.73 19.17 35.00
C ASN A 16 22.00 19.34 33.50
N MET A 17 23.23 19.77 33.11
CA MET A 17 23.60 19.85 31.70
C MET A 17 23.65 18.47 31.06
N LYS A 18 24.20 17.44 31.74
CA LYS A 18 24.16 16.07 31.21
C LYS A 18 22.73 15.55 31.08
N ASN A 19 21.87 15.84 32.04
CA ASN A 19 20.47 15.42 31.97
C ASN A 19 19.68 16.19 30.90
N GLN A 20 19.99 17.47 30.64
CA GLN A 20 19.38 18.21 29.52
C GLN A 20 19.84 17.63 28.16
N PHE A 21 21.09 17.26 28.01
CA PHE A 21 21.58 16.62 26.76
C PHE A 21 21.11 15.19 26.55
N THR A 22 20.70 14.47 27.59
CA THR A 22 20.15 13.11 27.46
C THR A 22 18.62 13.10 27.31
N THR A 23 17.92 14.21 27.59
CA THR A 23 16.47 14.35 27.37
C THR A 23 16.14 15.11 26.08
N ASP A 24 17.10 15.75 25.44
CA ASP A 24 16.98 16.17 24.06
C ASP A 24 17.07 14.93 23.13
N VAL A 25 16.15 14.02 23.30
CA VAL A 25 15.68 13.23 22.16
C VAL A 25 15.34 14.29 21.12
N TYR A 26 16.11 14.31 20.05
CA TYR A 26 15.95 15.20 18.92
C TYR A 26 14.49 15.16 18.44
N TYR A 27 13.64 15.97 19.06
CA TYR A 27 12.35 16.35 18.49
C TYR A 27 12.65 17.29 17.34
N THR A 28 13.15 16.75 16.24
CA THR A 28 13.06 17.51 15.01
C THR A 28 11.57 17.75 14.77
N PRO A 29 11.16 18.96 14.40
CA PRO A 29 9.75 19.25 14.08
C PRO A 29 9.14 18.28 13.06
N ILE A 30 9.98 17.62 12.29
CA ILE A 30 9.66 16.56 11.30
C ILE A 30 9.18 15.25 11.97
N GLN A 31 9.45 15.01 13.25
CA GLN A 31 9.03 13.80 13.98
C GLN A 31 7.72 13.98 14.77
N MET A 32 7.05 15.10 14.62
CA MET A 32 5.74 15.30 15.22
C MET A 32 4.75 14.32 14.58
N LYS A 33 4.31 13.32 15.34
CA LYS A 33 3.23 12.43 14.96
C LYS A 33 1.91 13.18 15.06
N ILE A 34 1.47 13.74 13.96
CA ILE A 34 0.14 14.32 13.85
C ILE A 34 -0.82 13.14 13.62
N PRO A 35 -1.83 12.90 14.47
CA PRO A 35 -2.87 11.93 14.19
C PRO A 35 -3.67 12.46 12.99
N VAL A 36 -3.32 11.96 11.80
CA VAL A 36 -4.01 12.30 10.56
C VAL A 36 -5.08 11.27 10.30
N ASP A 37 -6.32 11.72 10.24
CA ASP A 37 -7.44 10.93 9.78
C ASP A 37 -7.42 10.95 8.25
N LEU A 38 -6.96 9.86 7.66
CA LEU A 38 -6.79 9.75 6.21
C LEU A 38 -8.11 9.87 5.45
N GLU A 39 -9.22 9.44 6.06
CA GLU A 39 -10.54 9.54 5.45
C GLU A 39 -11.00 10.99 5.25
N LYS A 40 -10.47 11.93 6.04
CA LYS A 40 -10.76 13.36 5.85
C LYS A 40 -9.95 14.02 4.74
N ILE A 41 -8.89 13.36 4.28
CA ILE A 41 -8.01 13.88 3.22
C ILE A 41 -8.47 13.38 1.86
N ILE A 42 -9.01 12.14 1.80
CA ILE A 42 -9.51 11.53 0.57
C ILE A 42 -10.91 12.09 0.30
N GLU A 43 -11.15 12.60 -0.90
CA GLU A 43 -12.48 13.07 -1.28
C GLU A 43 -13.49 11.92 -1.25
N ILE A 44 -14.71 12.21 -0.79
CA ILE A 44 -15.79 11.20 -0.71
C ILE A 44 -16.12 10.59 -2.08
N SER A 45 -15.91 11.35 -3.15
CA SER A 45 -16.11 10.93 -4.54
C SER A 45 -14.96 10.08 -5.12
N ASP A 46 -13.87 9.88 -4.36
CA ASP A 46 -12.70 9.15 -4.86
C ASP A 46 -13.06 7.69 -5.15
N PRO A 47 -12.69 7.15 -6.32
CA PRO A 47 -12.98 5.78 -6.71
C PRO A 47 -12.38 4.72 -5.79
N ILE A 48 -11.46 5.07 -4.90
CA ILE A 48 -10.89 4.14 -3.93
C ILE A 48 -11.94 3.53 -2.99
N TYR A 49 -12.98 4.28 -2.63
CA TYR A 49 -14.03 3.77 -1.75
C TYR A 49 -14.86 2.69 -2.43
N SER A 50 -15.31 2.97 -3.66
CA SER A 50 -16.04 1.99 -4.48
C SER A 50 -15.19 0.76 -4.78
N PHE A 51 -13.92 0.96 -5.10
CA PHE A 51 -12.97 -0.12 -5.29
C PHE A 51 -12.82 -0.98 -4.03
N ASN A 52 -12.61 -0.37 -2.87
CA ASN A 52 -12.44 -1.11 -1.61
C ASN A 52 -13.72 -1.84 -1.21
N GLU A 53 -14.89 -1.23 -1.41
CA GLU A 53 -16.19 -1.88 -1.18
C GLU A 53 -16.36 -3.10 -2.08
N LEU A 54 -16.06 -2.97 -3.38
CA LEU A 54 -16.10 -4.09 -4.32
C LEU A 54 -15.18 -5.23 -3.86
N MET A 55 -13.94 -4.93 -3.53
CA MET A 55 -12.96 -5.93 -3.10
C MET A 55 -13.36 -6.61 -1.79
N ASN A 56 -14.09 -5.92 -0.91
CA ASN A 56 -14.59 -6.50 0.35
C ASN A 56 -15.80 -7.43 0.14
N LYS A 57 -16.54 -7.32 -0.96
CA LYS A 57 -17.64 -8.23 -1.31
C LYS A 57 -17.15 -9.59 -1.80
N ILE A 58 -15.86 -9.71 -2.16
CA ILE A 58 -15.26 -10.93 -2.70
C ILE A 58 -14.50 -11.63 -1.59
N ASP A 59 -14.74 -12.93 -1.41
CA ASP A 59 -13.89 -13.76 -0.55
C ASP A 59 -12.55 -14.04 -1.21
N LEU A 60 -11.60 -13.12 -1.00
CA LEU A 60 -10.24 -13.22 -1.52
C LEU A 60 -9.37 -14.15 -0.66
N SER A 61 -9.78 -14.44 0.56
CA SER A 61 -8.98 -15.25 1.50
C SER A 61 -8.70 -16.65 0.96
N LYS A 62 -9.65 -17.21 0.20
CA LYS A 62 -9.55 -18.55 -0.42
C LYS A 62 -8.32 -18.73 -1.31
N TYR A 63 -7.82 -17.68 -1.94
CA TYR A 63 -6.65 -17.71 -2.81
C TYR A 63 -5.31 -17.74 -2.06
N PHE A 64 -5.33 -17.35 -0.78
CA PHE A 64 -4.11 -17.20 0.03
C PHE A 64 -4.01 -18.17 1.19
N VAL A 65 -4.96 -19.10 1.33
CA VAL A 65 -4.96 -20.12 2.39
C VAL A 65 -3.73 -21.03 2.26
N GLY A 66 -3.08 -21.28 3.40
CA GLY A 66 -1.95 -22.23 3.48
C GLY A 66 -0.62 -21.72 2.93
N LYS A 67 -0.58 -20.52 2.34
CA LYS A 67 0.64 -19.91 1.80
C LYS A 67 1.45 -19.13 2.87
N GLY A 68 1.23 -19.38 4.15
CA GLY A 68 1.90 -18.68 5.28
C GLY A 68 3.32 -19.21 5.57
N ASN A 69 4.24 -18.33 5.97
CA ASN A 69 5.53 -18.74 6.52
C ASN A 69 5.33 -19.25 7.95
N ARG A 70 5.89 -20.42 8.23
CA ARG A 70 5.87 -21.02 9.56
C ARG A 70 6.93 -20.42 10.50
N MET A 71 7.99 -19.80 9.94
CA MET A 71 9.09 -19.18 10.68
C MET A 71 9.62 -17.96 9.93
N GLY A 72 10.10 -16.94 10.65
CA GLY A 72 10.74 -15.76 10.10
C GLY A 72 9.93 -14.48 10.22
N ARG A 73 10.30 -13.43 9.46
CA ARG A 73 9.60 -12.12 9.43
C ARG A 73 8.14 -12.33 8.99
N PRO A 74 7.17 -11.70 9.67
CA PRO A 74 5.77 -11.72 9.24
C PRO A 74 5.64 -11.26 7.80
N ARG A 75 4.79 -11.92 7.03
CA ARG A 75 4.50 -11.53 5.65
C ARG A 75 3.58 -10.33 5.62
N PHE A 76 3.63 -9.61 4.52
CA PHE A 76 2.59 -8.64 4.18
C PHE A 76 1.25 -9.35 4.00
N ASP A 77 0.19 -8.66 4.39
CA ASP A 77 -1.17 -9.13 4.17
C ASP A 77 -1.42 -9.28 2.65
N SER A 78 -1.75 -10.49 2.23
CA SER A 78 -1.93 -10.83 0.82
C SER A 78 -3.11 -10.10 0.18
N ILE A 79 -4.17 -9.83 0.96
CA ILE A 79 -5.34 -9.10 0.47
C ILE A 79 -4.99 -7.63 0.26
N LYS A 80 -4.26 -7.01 1.21
CA LYS A 80 -3.77 -5.63 1.05
C LYS A 80 -2.81 -5.53 -0.13
N MET A 81 -1.91 -6.50 -0.31
CA MET A 81 -1.00 -6.56 -1.46
C MET A 81 -1.77 -6.63 -2.79
N LEU A 82 -2.78 -7.47 -2.87
CA LEU A 82 -3.63 -7.56 -4.05
C LEU A 82 -4.36 -6.24 -4.33
N LYS A 83 -4.96 -5.63 -3.29
CA LYS A 83 -5.67 -4.35 -3.43
C LYS A 83 -4.78 -3.24 -3.97
N ILE A 84 -3.57 -3.05 -3.43
CA ILE A 84 -2.67 -1.99 -3.91
C ILE A 84 -2.20 -2.23 -5.35
N ILE A 85 -1.98 -3.48 -5.75
CA ILE A 85 -1.60 -3.81 -7.13
C ILE A 85 -2.75 -3.49 -8.08
N LEU A 86 -3.95 -4.01 -7.81
CA LEU A 86 -5.10 -3.80 -8.67
C LEU A 86 -5.49 -2.32 -8.74
N PHE A 87 -5.47 -1.61 -7.61
CA PHE A 87 -5.77 -0.18 -7.59
C PHE A 87 -4.74 0.62 -8.39
N ALA A 88 -3.44 0.27 -8.33
CA ALA A 88 -2.42 0.93 -9.12
C ALA A 88 -2.64 0.78 -10.62
N PHE A 89 -3.08 -0.39 -11.09
CA PHE A 89 -3.42 -0.60 -12.50
C PHE A 89 -4.71 0.10 -12.90
N MET A 90 -5.71 0.13 -12.01
CA MET A 90 -6.96 0.82 -12.26
C MET A 90 -6.77 2.33 -12.40
N ASP A 91 -5.98 2.93 -11.51
CA ASP A 91 -5.77 4.39 -11.45
C ASP A 91 -4.81 4.90 -12.54
N ASN A 92 -3.77 4.13 -12.86
CA ASN A 92 -2.69 4.58 -13.77
C ASN A 92 -2.66 3.85 -15.12
N GLY A 93 -3.55 2.89 -15.37
CA GLY A 93 -3.52 2.01 -16.54
C GLY A 93 -2.37 1.01 -16.51
N TYR A 94 -1.12 1.49 -16.51
CA TYR A 94 0.09 0.68 -16.34
C TYR A 94 0.92 1.22 -15.17
N ALA A 95 1.25 0.37 -14.23
CA ALA A 95 2.09 0.71 -13.09
C ALA A 95 3.30 -0.22 -12.99
N SER A 96 4.51 0.34 -13.06
CA SER A 96 5.72 -0.44 -12.77
C SER A 96 5.81 -0.76 -11.28
N LEU A 97 6.51 -1.85 -10.93
CA LEU A 97 6.68 -2.26 -9.52
C LEU A 97 7.30 -1.16 -8.64
N ARG A 98 8.24 -0.38 -9.19
CA ARG A 98 8.85 0.76 -8.49
C ARG A 98 7.86 1.91 -8.33
N ASN A 99 6.95 2.09 -9.28
CA ASN A 99 5.89 3.09 -9.15
C ASN A 99 4.90 2.68 -8.06
N ILE A 100 4.51 1.41 -7.99
CA ILE A 100 3.65 0.89 -6.91
C ILE A 100 4.31 1.14 -5.54
N GLU A 101 5.60 0.81 -5.37
CA GLU A 101 6.36 1.11 -4.14
C GLU A 101 6.32 2.61 -3.81
N LYS A 102 6.52 3.49 -4.80
CA LYS A 102 6.47 4.93 -4.62
C LYS A 102 5.08 5.39 -4.18
N LEU A 103 4.02 4.95 -4.86
CA LEU A 103 2.64 5.28 -4.53
C LEU A 103 2.28 4.86 -3.09
N CYS A 104 2.67 3.66 -2.67
CA CYS A 104 2.48 3.19 -1.30
C CYS A 104 3.15 4.07 -0.23
N LYS A 105 4.17 4.86 -0.60
CA LYS A 105 4.89 5.77 0.30
C LYS A 105 4.37 7.21 0.26
N THR A 106 3.77 7.64 -0.85
CA THR A 106 3.51 9.05 -1.13
C THR A 106 2.04 9.40 -1.41
N ASP A 107 1.24 8.43 -1.81
CA ASP A 107 -0.18 8.64 -2.12
C ASP A 107 -1.05 8.21 -0.93
N VAL A 108 -1.87 9.14 -0.46
CA VAL A 108 -2.76 8.95 0.70
C VAL A 108 -3.72 7.78 0.50
N ARG A 109 -4.19 7.54 -0.73
CA ARG A 109 -5.10 6.46 -1.08
C ARG A 109 -4.44 5.09 -0.86
N PHE A 110 -3.19 4.93 -1.28
CA PHE A 110 -2.42 3.70 -1.07
C PHE A 110 -2.06 3.49 0.41
N ILE A 111 -1.73 4.56 1.12
CA ILE A 111 -1.47 4.52 2.57
C ILE A 111 -2.74 4.08 3.30
N TRP A 112 -3.91 4.57 2.89
CA TRP A 112 -5.20 4.16 3.44
C TRP A 112 -5.51 2.68 3.16
N LEU A 113 -5.29 2.17 1.93
CA LEU A 113 -5.45 0.74 1.61
C LEU A 113 -4.52 -0.16 2.42
N LEU A 114 -3.33 0.32 2.76
CA LEU A 114 -2.37 -0.41 3.59
C LEU A 114 -2.78 -0.43 5.08
N ASP A 115 -3.66 0.46 5.52
CA ASP A 115 -4.23 0.50 6.86
C ASP A 115 -3.14 0.32 7.95
N GLY A 116 -2.23 1.28 8.03
CA GLY A 116 -1.16 1.33 9.02
C GLY A 116 -0.03 0.30 8.84
N THR A 117 -0.07 -0.53 7.81
CA THR A 117 1.06 -1.41 7.49
C THR A 117 2.15 -0.66 6.73
N GLU A 118 3.40 -1.09 6.90
CA GLU A 118 4.54 -0.52 6.19
C GLU A 118 4.39 -0.68 4.67
N ALA A 119 4.85 0.32 3.90
CA ALA A 119 4.83 0.24 2.44
C ALA A 119 5.75 -0.89 1.93
N PRO A 120 5.24 -1.79 1.07
CA PRO A 120 6.06 -2.86 0.50
C PRO A 120 7.11 -2.31 -0.45
N THR A 121 8.26 -2.98 -0.52
CA THR A 121 9.26 -2.69 -1.54
C THR A 121 8.85 -3.29 -2.88
N HIS A 122 9.39 -2.77 -3.99
CA HIS A 122 9.14 -3.33 -5.32
C HIS A 122 9.51 -4.82 -5.43
N MET A 123 10.53 -5.28 -4.69
CA MET A 123 10.88 -6.71 -4.62
C MET A 123 9.82 -7.52 -3.90
N THR A 124 9.24 -6.98 -2.82
CA THR A 124 8.12 -7.64 -2.11
C THR A 124 6.90 -7.78 -3.03
N VAL A 125 6.59 -6.74 -3.79
CA VAL A 125 5.50 -6.76 -4.78
C VAL A 125 5.80 -7.79 -5.88
N SER A 126 7.02 -7.82 -6.42
CA SER A 126 7.45 -8.79 -7.42
C SER A 126 7.30 -10.23 -6.94
N ASN A 127 7.80 -10.52 -5.74
CA ASN A 127 7.69 -11.85 -5.15
C ASN A 127 6.23 -12.26 -4.92
N PHE A 128 5.40 -11.33 -4.46
CA PHE A 128 3.96 -11.59 -4.29
C PHE A 128 3.28 -11.95 -5.62
N ILE A 129 3.57 -11.21 -6.68
CA ILE A 129 3.01 -11.50 -8.01
C ILE A 129 3.46 -12.88 -8.47
N ASN A 130 4.75 -13.19 -8.43
CA ASN A 130 5.30 -14.43 -8.96
C ASN A 130 4.92 -15.66 -8.13
N ASP A 131 4.93 -15.55 -6.80
CA ASP A 131 4.72 -16.70 -5.92
C ASP A 131 3.25 -16.99 -5.65
N TYR A 132 2.38 -15.97 -5.75
CA TYR A 132 0.98 -16.08 -5.32
C TYR A 132 -0.02 -15.75 -6.42
N LEU A 133 0.22 -14.65 -7.15
CA LEU A 133 -0.81 -14.12 -8.03
C LEU A 133 -0.84 -14.79 -9.39
N VAL A 134 0.31 -15.19 -9.94
CA VAL A 134 0.40 -15.76 -11.30
C VAL A 134 -0.55 -16.94 -11.51
N ASN A 135 -0.70 -17.81 -10.52
CA ASN A 135 -1.54 -19.00 -10.64
C ASN A 135 -3.03 -18.72 -10.43
N ASP A 136 -3.37 -17.70 -9.68
CA ASP A 136 -4.75 -17.44 -9.23
C ASP A 136 -5.36 -16.18 -9.86
N ILE A 137 -4.59 -15.40 -10.61
CA ILE A 137 -5.05 -14.12 -11.17
C ILE A 137 -6.31 -14.25 -12.03
N GLN A 138 -6.41 -15.31 -12.83
CA GLN A 138 -7.58 -15.54 -13.68
C GLN A 138 -8.84 -15.80 -12.85
N ASN A 139 -8.71 -16.54 -11.76
CA ASN A 139 -9.83 -16.84 -10.87
C ASN A 139 -10.25 -15.59 -10.10
N VAL A 140 -9.28 -14.80 -9.61
CA VAL A 140 -9.52 -13.51 -8.96
C VAL A 140 -10.25 -12.57 -9.92
N PHE A 141 -9.80 -12.48 -11.17
CA PHE A 141 -10.43 -11.66 -12.20
C PHE A 141 -11.88 -12.10 -12.50
N ASN A 142 -12.12 -13.39 -12.60
CA ASN A 142 -13.46 -13.93 -12.81
C ASN A 142 -14.40 -13.60 -11.64
N ASP A 143 -13.93 -13.70 -10.41
CA ASP A 143 -14.75 -13.35 -9.24
C ASP A 143 -15.04 -11.84 -9.17
N ILE A 144 -14.08 -11.00 -9.52
CA ILE A 144 -14.29 -9.55 -9.60
C ILE A 144 -15.36 -9.24 -10.65
N ASN A 145 -15.22 -9.79 -11.85
CA ASN A 145 -16.20 -9.58 -12.93
C ASN A 145 -17.59 -10.07 -12.54
N LYS A 146 -17.68 -11.21 -11.86
CA LYS A 146 -18.98 -11.74 -11.39
C LYS A 146 -19.69 -10.73 -10.47
N VAL A 147 -19.00 -10.17 -9.51
CA VAL A 147 -19.58 -9.17 -8.58
C VAL A 147 -19.96 -7.90 -9.33
N ILE A 148 -19.15 -7.44 -10.30
CA ILE A 148 -19.48 -6.27 -11.12
C ILE A 148 -20.73 -6.54 -11.98
N PHE A 149 -20.80 -7.68 -12.65
CA PHE A 149 -21.93 -8.04 -13.50
C PHE A 149 -23.25 -8.18 -12.70
N GLU A 150 -23.17 -8.73 -11.49
CA GLU A 150 -24.30 -8.80 -10.58
C GLU A 150 -24.75 -7.39 -10.12
N ALA A 151 -23.81 -6.51 -9.81
CA ALA A 151 -24.10 -5.14 -9.35
C ALA A 151 -24.69 -4.27 -10.45
N GLU A 152 -24.21 -4.40 -11.68
CA GLU A 152 -24.64 -3.61 -12.85
C GLU A 152 -25.80 -4.26 -13.61
N ASN A 153 -26.29 -5.42 -13.16
CA ASN A 153 -27.33 -6.20 -13.86
C ASN A 153 -27.02 -6.42 -15.34
N VAL A 154 -25.77 -6.78 -15.66
CA VAL A 154 -25.32 -6.95 -17.03
C VAL A 154 -26.01 -8.15 -17.67
N ASP A 155 -26.63 -7.95 -18.85
CA ASP A 155 -27.21 -9.03 -19.65
C ASP A 155 -26.10 -9.85 -20.30
N LEU A 156 -25.83 -11.05 -19.78
CA LEU A 156 -24.82 -11.99 -20.29
C LEU A 156 -25.31 -12.85 -21.48
N ASN A 157 -26.58 -12.70 -21.91
CA ASN A 157 -27.11 -13.46 -23.06
C ASN A 157 -26.66 -12.89 -24.40
N HIS A 158 -26.22 -11.62 -24.41
CA HIS A 158 -25.74 -10.94 -25.60
C HIS A 158 -24.26 -10.59 -25.50
N VAL A 159 -23.45 -11.13 -26.40
CA VAL A 159 -22.02 -10.78 -26.49
C VAL A 159 -21.81 -9.89 -27.71
N TYR A 160 -21.34 -8.69 -27.48
CA TYR A 160 -20.94 -7.76 -28.55
C TYR A 160 -19.46 -7.94 -28.80
N ILE A 161 -19.08 -8.37 -30.02
CA ILE A 161 -17.70 -8.49 -30.44
C ILE A 161 -17.39 -7.32 -31.37
N ASP A 162 -16.58 -6.39 -30.91
CA ASP A 162 -16.04 -5.33 -31.77
C ASP A 162 -14.78 -5.85 -32.49
N GLY A 163 -14.83 -5.81 -33.84
CA GLY A 163 -13.73 -6.20 -34.68
C GLY A 163 -12.68 -5.11 -34.76
N THR A 164 -11.81 -4.98 -33.76
CA THR A 164 -10.67 -4.06 -33.82
C THR A 164 -9.66 -4.57 -34.84
N LYS A 165 -9.52 -3.88 -35.98
CA LYS A 165 -8.50 -4.19 -36.97
C LYS A 165 -7.12 -3.75 -36.44
N ILE A 166 -6.31 -4.70 -36.03
CA ILE A 166 -4.91 -4.46 -35.65
C ILE A 166 -4.10 -4.45 -36.94
N GLU A 167 -3.70 -3.26 -37.39
CA GLU A 167 -2.75 -3.13 -38.48
C GLU A 167 -1.33 -3.19 -37.90
N ALA A 168 -0.56 -4.19 -38.29
CA ALA A 168 0.85 -4.23 -38.01
C ALA A 168 1.53 -3.09 -38.79
N ASN A 169 2.18 -2.17 -38.09
CA ASN A 169 2.96 -1.09 -38.66
C ASN A 169 4.30 -1.64 -39.17
N ALA A 170 4.24 -2.66 -40.04
CA ALA A 170 5.40 -3.23 -40.69
C ALA A 170 5.82 -2.31 -41.85
N ASN A 171 7.07 -1.87 -41.80
CA ASN A 171 7.66 -1.03 -42.86
C ASN A 171 7.51 -1.75 -44.21
N LYS A 172 6.77 -1.17 -45.13
CA LYS A 172 6.46 -1.72 -46.46
C LYS A 172 7.64 -1.62 -47.44
N TYR A 173 8.80 -1.16 -46.99
CA TYR A 173 9.97 -0.91 -47.83
C TYR A 173 11.16 -1.72 -47.30
N THR A 174 11.35 -2.88 -47.81
CA THR A 174 12.61 -3.59 -48.02
C THR A 174 12.76 -3.86 -49.48
#